data_4af1fa34ea80f4962f830deee20ef123
#
_entry.id   4af1fa34ea80f4962f830deee20ef123
#
_cell.length_a   1.000
_cell.length_b   1.000
_cell.length_c   1.000
_cell.angle_alpha   90.00
_cell.angle_beta   90.00
_cell.angle_gamma   90.00
#
_symmetry.space_group_name_H-M   'P 1'
#
loop_
_entity.id
_entity.type
_entity.pdbx_description
1 polymer ?
#
loop_
_entity_poly.entity_id
_entity_poly.type
_entity_poly.pdbx_seq_one_letter_code
_entity_poly.pdbx_strand_id
1 'polypeptide(L)'
;MAALWAAVGCGLVTMVPTTARAETPVTGERVQTGTYTLELPLGLQGSSAYVPEGNPLSDAKIELGRLLYFDKRLSLDDTISCATCHDPAHGFAEPRKTSQGVGGKVGARNAPTVLNRLFSKEQFWDGRAADLEEQATGPVTNAIEMAMPSPEAVAKKIGGIAGYGPLFAKAFGSPEVSIDRIGQAIAT
;
A
#
# COMPACT_ATOMS: atom_id res chain seq x y z
N MET A 1 -43.05 6.23 70.28
CA MET A 1 -42.68 5.96 68.90
C MET A 1 -41.27 6.51 68.66
N ALA A 2 -40.25 5.63 68.69
CA ALA A 2 -38.87 6.01 68.56
C ALA A 2 -38.41 5.65 67.17
N ALA A 3 -37.93 6.64 66.41
CA ALA A 3 -37.39 6.46 65.06
C ALA A 3 -35.90 6.15 65.14
N LEU A 4 -35.47 4.96 64.70
CA LEU A 4 -34.07 4.60 64.49
C LEU A 4 -33.58 5.22 63.19
N TRP A 5 -32.51 5.99 63.26
CA TRP A 5 -31.75 6.45 62.12
C TRP A 5 -30.58 5.47 61.89
N ALA A 6 -30.57 4.78 60.78
CA ALA A 6 -29.45 3.96 60.33
C ALA A 6 -28.41 4.84 59.65
N ALA A 7 -27.19 4.89 60.20
CA ALA A 7 -26.05 5.55 59.58
C ALA A 7 -25.50 4.68 58.44
N VAL A 8 -25.56 5.19 57.20
CA VAL A 8 -24.91 4.58 56.02
C VAL A 8 -23.44 5.01 56.05
N GLY A 9 -22.55 4.07 56.33
CA GLY A 9 -21.11 4.27 56.27
C GLY A 9 -20.65 4.45 54.80
N CYS A 10 -20.17 5.65 54.49
CA CYS A 10 -19.53 5.95 53.21
C CYS A 10 -18.10 5.39 53.23
N GLY A 11 -17.89 4.22 52.61
CA GLY A 11 -16.55 3.65 52.45
C GLY A 11 -15.73 4.47 51.47
N LEU A 12 -14.64 5.08 51.92
CA LEU A 12 -13.64 5.68 51.04
C LEU A 12 -12.97 4.58 50.20
N VAL A 13 -13.29 4.54 48.93
CA VAL A 13 -12.52 3.75 47.95
C VAL A 13 -11.25 4.54 47.61
N THR A 14 -10.12 4.15 48.21
CA THR A 14 -8.80 4.67 47.85
C THR A 14 -8.46 4.19 46.46
N MET A 15 -8.58 5.05 45.45
CA MET A 15 -8.03 4.79 44.13
C MET A 15 -6.50 4.76 44.19
N VAL A 16 -5.93 3.58 44.06
CA VAL A 16 -4.49 3.42 43.84
C VAL A 16 -4.21 3.92 42.42
N PRO A 17 -3.34 4.94 42.21
CA PRO A 17 -3.00 5.37 40.88
C PRO A 17 -2.25 4.23 40.20
N THR A 18 -2.86 3.64 39.17
CA THR A 18 -2.18 2.73 38.24
C THR A 18 -1.22 3.59 37.44
N THR A 19 0.05 3.62 37.81
CA THR A 19 1.11 4.20 37.01
C THR A 19 1.20 3.34 35.75
N ALA A 20 0.61 3.82 34.65
CA ALA A 20 0.83 3.24 33.34
C ALA A 20 2.34 3.30 33.07
N ARG A 21 2.99 2.14 33.12
CA ARG A 21 4.38 2.00 32.72
C ARG A 21 4.42 2.37 31.23
N ALA A 22 5.09 3.46 30.90
CA ALA A 22 5.35 3.80 29.51
C ALA A 22 6.19 2.65 28.92
N GLU A 23 5.54 1.76 28.18
CA GLU A 23 6.24 0.73 27.43
C GLU A 23 7.05 1.45 26.36
N THR A 24 8.36 1.29 26.40
CA THR A 24 9.24 1.74 25.32
C THR A 24 8.75 1.04 24.05
N PRO A 25 8.40 1.76 22.97
CA PRO A 25 7.98 1.11 21.74
C PRO A 25 9.08 0.14 21.30
N VAL A 26 8.75 -1.13 21.16
CA VAL A 26 9.69 -2.11 20.60
C VAL A 26 9.78 -1.80 19.11
N THR A 27 10.82 -1.06 18.71
CA THR A 27 11.07 -0.70 17.31
C THR A 27 11.73 -1.87 16.60
N GLY A 28 11.28 -2.18 15.38
CA GLY A 28 11.92 -3.12 14.48
C GLY A 28 13.26 -2.59 13.94
N GLU A 29 13.89 -3.36 13.08
CA GLU A 29 15.11 -2.96 12.37
C GLU A 29 14.83 -1.76 11.46
N ARG A 30 15.83 -0.88 11.29
CA ARG A 30 15.79 0.25 10.35
C ARG A 30 16.73 0.00 9.19
N VAL A 31 16.22 0.15 7.98
CA VAL A 31 16.98 -0.02 6.75
C VAL A 31 17.00 1.30 5.99
N GLN A 32 18.21 1.82 5.71
CA GLN A 32 18.36 2.99 4.85
C GLN A 32 18.31 2.56 3.39
N THR A 33 17.42 3.18 2.60
CA THR A 33 17.32 2.96 1.17
C THR A 33 17.11 4.30 0.46
N GLY A 34 18.09 4.74 -0.34
CA GLY A 34 18.09 6.07 -0.91
C GLY A 34 18.04 7.15 0.16
N THR A 35 17.06 8.04 0.08
CA THR A 35 16.81 9.11 1.06
C THR A 35 15.80 8.73 2.14
N TYR A 36 15.28 7.49 2.12
CA TYR A 36 14.23 7.03 3.02
C TYR A 36 14.75 6.01 4.03
N THR A 37 14.29 6.11 5.27
CA THR A 37 14.56 5.12 6.31
C THR A 37 13.32 4.26 6.50
N LEU A 38 13.40 3.00 6.08
CA LEU A 38 12.33 2.03 6.25
C LEU A 38 12.38 1.46 7.67
N GLU A 39 11.30 1.58 8.42
CA GLU A 39 11.13 0.93 9.73
C GLU A 39 10.42 -0.42 9.53
N LEU A 40 11.12 -1.51 9.81
CA LEU A 40 10.59 -2.84 9.61
C LEU A 40 9.69 -3.28 10.77
N PRO A 41 8.61 -3.99 10.51
CA PRO A 41 7.85 -4.67 11.54
C PRO A 41 8.70 -5.66 12.33
N LEU A 42 8.36 -5.88 13.59
CA LEU A 42 9.02 -6.89 14.42
C LEU A 42 9.01 -8.27 13.74
N GLY A 43 10.15 -8.93 13.77
CA GLY A 43 10.33 -10.25 13.20
C GLY A 43 10.70 -10.26 11.71
N LEU A 44 10.71 -9.10 11.04
CA LEU A 44 11.22 -8.95 9.68
C LEU A 44 12.63 -8.38 9.71
N GLN A 45 13.51 -8.91 8.85
CA GLN A 45 14.92 -8.54 8.79
C GLN A 45 15.21 -7.75 7.50
N GLY A 46 16.02 -6.69 7.60
CA GLY A 46 16.42 -5.87 6.45
C GLY A 46 17.17 -6.64 5.37
N SER A 47 17.93 -7.66 5.75
CA SER A 47 18.61 -8.56 4.80
C SER A 47 17.67 -9.36 3.89
N SER A 48 16.39 -9.43 4.23
CA SER A 48 15.35 -10.10 3.43
C SER A 48 14.50 -9.12 2.62
N ALA A 49 14.74 -7.82 2.73
CA ALA A 49 14.01 -6.79 1.98
C ALA A 49 14.57 -6.66 0.56
N TYR A 50 13.68 -6.73 -0.43
CA TYR A 50 14.03 -6.57 -1.84
C TYR A 50 13.77 -5.12 -2.29
N VAL A 51 14.78 -4.26 -2.15
CA VAL A 51 14.77 -2.92 -2.73
C VAL A 51 15.76 -2.89 -3.89
N PRO A 52 15.30 -2.74 -5.14
CA PRO A 52 16.20 -2.68 -6.29
C PRO A 52 17.16 -1.49 -6.19
N GLU A 53 18.45 -1.68 -6.53
CA GLU A 53 19.45 -0.59 -6.56
C GLU A 53 19.02 0.56 -7.48
N GLY A 54 18.37 0.24 -8.61
CA GLY A 54 17.84 1.21 -9.57
C GLY A 54 16.61 1.96 -9.10
N ASN A 55 15.95 1.53 -8.01
CA ASN A 55 14.75 2.14 -7.47
C ASN A 55 14.79 2.32 -5.95
N PRO A 56 15.76 3.07 -5.41
CA PRO A 56 15.79 3.36 -3.98
C PRO A 56 14.56 4.16 -3.56
N LEU A 57 14.09 3.94 -2.33
CA LEU A 57 12.91 4.62 -1.80
C LEU A 57 13.17 6.12 -1.57
N SER A 58 12.12 6.90 -1.73
CA SER A 58 12.08 8.30 -1.32
C SER A 58 10.64 8.71 -0.98
N ASP A 59 10.46 9.70 -0.11
CA ASP A 59 9.12 10.22 0.22
C ASP A 59 8.33 10.62 -1.03
N ALA A 60 9.02 11.18 -2.03
CA ALA A 60 8.38 11.62 -3.27
C ALA A 60 7.87 10.45 -4.12
N LYS A 61 8.64 9.34 -4.22
CA LYS A 61 8.19 8.14 -4.93
C LYS A 61 7.06 7.43 -4.19
N ILE A 62 7.17 7.30 -2.88
CA ILE A 62 6.13 6.70 -2.02
C ILE A 62 4.82 7.47 -2.16
N GLU A 63 4.84 8.79 -2.10
CA GLU A 63 3.63 9.60 -2.27
C GLU A 63 3.06 9.48 -3.68
N LEU A 64 3.88 9.50 -4.72
CA LEU A 64 3.44 9.29 -6.10
C LEU A 64 2.84 7.89 -6.27
N GLY A 65 3.50 6.85 -5.76
CA GLY A 65 3.03 5.47 -5.81
C GLY A 65 1.69 5.30 -5.08
N ARG A 66 1.56 5.91 -3.90
CA ARG A 66 0.29 5.94 -3.16
C ARG A 66 -0.84 6.55 -4.00
N LEU A 67 -0.61 7.69 -4.64
CA LEU A 67 -1.62 8.34 -5.48
C LEU A 67 -2.00 7.47 -6.68
N LEU A 68 -1.02 6.89 -7.37
CA LEU A 68 -1.25 5.98 -8.51
C LEU A 68 -2.00 4.72 -8.09
N TYR A 69 -1.68 4.13 -6.93
CA TYR A 69 -2.32 2.92 -6.42
C TYR A 69 -3.84 3.07 -6.23
N PHE A 70 -4.30 4.25 -5.84
CA PHE A 70 -5.72 4.55 -5.65
C PHE A 70 -6.38 5.19 -6.88
N ASP A 71 -5.62 5.52 -7.93
CA ASP A 71 -6.16 6.24 -9.09
C ASP A 71 -6.81 5.30 -10.12
N LYS A 72 -8.12 5.39 -10.22
CA LYS A 72 -8.91 4.61 -11.18
C LYS A 72 -8.62 4.97 -12.64
N ARG A 73 -8.03 6.14 -12.89
CA ARG A 73 -7.65 6.57 -14.26
C ARG A 73 -6.50 5.73 -14.85
N LEU A 74 -5.87 4.86 -14.06
CA LEU A 74 -4.97 3.82 -14.57
C LEU A 74 -5.71 2.71 -15.33
N SER A 75 -7.04 2.61 -15.24
CA SER A 75 -7.82 1.66 -16.03
C SER A 75 -8.47 2.31 -17.27
N LEU A 76 -8.89 1.49 -18.22
CA LEU A 76 -9.43 1.93 -19.50
C LEU A 76 -10.63 2.89 -19.37
N ASP A 77 -11.55 2.57 -18.46
CA ASP A 77 -12.83 3.25 -18.26
C ASP A 77 -12.93 4.03 -16.94
N ASP A 78 -11.81 4.24 -16.25
CA ASP A 78 -11.73 4.96 -14.98
C ASP A 78 -12.51 4.30 -13.83
N THR A 79 -12.75 3.00 -13.88
CA THR A 79 -13.55 2.28 -12.85
C THR A 79 -12.68 1.48 -11.87
N ILE A 80 -11.50 1.02 -12.28
CA ILE A 80 -10.63 0.11 -11.54
C ILE A 80 -9.32 0.79 -11.16
N SER A 81 -8.89 0.61 -9.91
CA SER A 81 -7.54 0.93 -9.42
C SER A 81 -6.93 -0.30 -8.75
N CYS A 82 -5.65 -0.24 -8.35
CA CYS A 82 -5.05 -1.32 -7.56
C CYS A 82 -5.86 -1.58 -6.28
N ALA A 83 -6.28 -0.51 -5.60
CA ALA A 83 -7.10 -0.58 -4.39
C ALA A 83 -8.51 -1.18 -4.61
N THR A 84 -8.96 -1.34 -5.86
CA THR A 84 -10.26 -2.00 -6.14
C THR A 84 -10.21 -3.50 -5.87
N CYS A 85 -9.05 -4.14 -6.14
CA CYS A 85 -8.84 -5.57 -5.92
C CYS A 85 -7.97 -5.82 -4.66
N HIS A 86 -7.16 -4.86 -4.27
CA HIS A 86 -6.35 -4.90 -3.05
C HIS A 86 -6.91 -3.88 -2.04
N ASP A 87 -8.09 -4.19 -1.49
CA ASP A 87 -8.86 -3.26 -0.67
C ASP A 87 -8.23 -3.06 0.73
N PRO A 88 -7.88 -1.81 1.10
CA PRO A 88 -7.37 -1.51 2.44
C PRO A 88 -8.28 -1.97 3.59
N ALA A 89 -9.61 -1.93 3.39
CA ALA A 89 -10.58 -2.38 4.39
C ALA A 89 -10.54 -3.89 4.63
N HIS A 90 -9.91 -4.64 3.72
CA HIS A 90 -9.76 -6.09 3.78
C HIS A 90 -8.29 -6.53 3.85
N GLY A 91 -7.43 -5.74 4.51
CA GLY A 91 -6.00 -6.02 4.62
C GLY A 91 -5.27 -5.97 3.28
N PHE A 92 -5.70 -5.09 2.39
CA PHE A 92 -5.17 -4.95 1.03
C PHE A 92 -5.27 -6.24 0.20
N ALA A 93 -6.32 -7.01 0.40
CA ALA A 93 -6.63 -8.23 -0.35
C ALA A 93 -8.04 -8.15 -0.97
N GLU A 94 -8.33 -9.05 -1.90
CA GLU A 94 -9.65 -9.18 -2.52
C GLU A 94 -10.62 -9.94 -1.59
N PRO A 95 -11.73 -9.35 -1.16
CA PRO A 95 -12.71 -10.05 -0.30
C PRO A 95 -13.55 -11.09 -1.05
N ARG A 96 -13.60 -11.01 -2.38
CA ARG A 96 -14.35 -11.96 -3.23
C ARG A 96 -13.48 -13.18 -3.56
N LYS A 97 -14.10 -14.26 -4.04
CA LYS A 97 -13.39 -15.46 -4.49
C LYS A 97 -12.37 -15.15 -5.59
N THR A 98 -12.72 -14.28 -6.52
CA THR A 98 -11.87 -13.82 -7.63
C THR A 98 -12.08 -12.34 -7.87
N SER A 99 -11.05 -11.66 -8.38
CA SER A 99 -11.11 -10.22 -8.69
C SER A 99 -11.99 -9.92 -9.89
N GLN A 100 -12.55 -8.72 -9.89
CA GLN A 100 -13.41 -8.21 -10.95
C GLN A 100 -12.78 -6.95 -11.55
N GLY A 101 -12.54 -6.96 -12.85
CA GLY A 101 -11.93 -5.86 -13.59
C GLY A 101 -12.92 -5.03 -14.41
N VAL A 102 -12.36 -4.27 -15.35
CA VAL A 102 -13.10 -3.38 -16.26
C VAL A 102 -14.25 -4.09 -16.95
N GLY A 103 -15.43 -3.45 -16.98
CA GLY A 103 -16.64 -4.02 -17.56
C GLY A 103 -17.19 -5.24 -16.82
N GLY A 104 -16.81 -5.45 -15.56
CA GLY A 104 -17.26 -6.58 -14.76
C GLY A 104 -16.62 -7.92 -15.13
N LYS A 105 -15.55 -7.93 -15.92
CA LYS A 105 -14.82 -9.16 -16.28
C LYS A 105 -14.25 -9.81 -15.03
N VAL A 106 -14.35 -11.12 -14.94
CA VAL A 106 -13.95 -11.88 -13.75
C VAL A 106 -12.62 -12.58 -13.99
N GLY A 107 -11.66 -12.34 -13.12
CA GLY A 107 -10.37 -13.00 -13.13
C GLY A 107 -10.44 -14.46 -12.64
N ALA A 108 -9.39 -15.23 -12.90
CA ALA A 108 -9.32 -16.63 -12.49
C ALA A 108 -8.81 -16.83 -11.06
N ARG A 109 -8.24 -15.79 -10.44
CA ARG A 109 -7.59 -15.86 -9.12
C ARG A 109 -8.06 -14.74 -8.21
N ASN A 110 -7.94 -14.96 -6.91
CA ASN A 110 -8.06 -13.93 -5.89
C ASN A 110 -6.81 -13.04 -5.89
N ALA A 111 -6.96 -11.74 -5.63
CA ALA A 111 -5.82 -10.86 -5.40
C ALA A 111 -5.33 -11.00 -3.95
N PRO A 112 -4.07 -11.43 -3.73
CA PRO A 112 -3.51 -11.59 -2.38
C PRO A 112 -3.27 -10.22 -1.74
N THR A 113 -3.01 -10.23 -0.43
CA THR A 113 -2.58 -9.01 0.26
C THR A 113 -1.28 -8.45 -0.32
N VAL A 114 -1.16 -7.11 -0.35
CA VAL A 114 0.10 -6.44 -0.71
C VAL A 114 0.98 -6.16 0.51
N LEU A 115 0.49 -6.43 1.72
CA LEU A 115 1.26 -6.23 2.95
C LEU A 115 2.52 -7.08 2.93
N ASN A 116 3.65 -6.46 3.30
CA ASN A 116 4.97 -7.10 3.38
C ASN A 116 5.48 -7.74 2.07
N ARG A 117 4.98 -7.31 0.90
CA ARG A 117 5.45 -7.83 -0.39
C ARG A 117 6.91 -7.50 -0.69
N LEU A 118 7.45 -6.48 -0.06
CA LEU A 118 8.88 -6.16 -0.06
C LEU A 118 9.79 -7.36 0.29
N PHE A 119 9.29 -8.33 1.07
CA PHE A 119 10.02 -9.52 1.51
C PHE A 119 9.79 -10.74 0.62
N SER A 120 9.09 -10.59 -0.49
CA SER A 120 8.86 -11.68 -1.46
C SER A 120 9.77 -11.50 -2.66
N LYS A 121 10.56 -12.54 -2.94
CA LYS A 121 11.47 -12.53 -4.07
C LYS A 121 10.75 -12.46 -5.41
N GLU A 122 9.65 -13.18 -5.53
CA GLU A 122 8.84 -13.27 -6.73
C GLU A 122 7.40 -12.83 -6.44
N GLN A 123 6.68 -12.33 -7.43
CA GLN A 123 5.34 -11.78 -7.27
C GLN A 123 4.30 -12.60 -8.06
N PHE A 124 3.03 -12.37 -7.75
CA PHE A 124 1.88 -13.20 -8.07
C PHE A 124 1.86 -14.55 -7.32
N TRP A 125 0.77 -15.31 -7.45
CA TRP A 125 0.62 -16.62 -6.81
C TRP A 125 1.57 -17.70 -7.37
N ASP A 126 2.02 -17.51 -8.59
CA ASP A 126 2.85 -18.45 -9.35
C ASP A 126 4.29 -17.95 -9.57
N GLY A 127 4.66 -16.84 -8.96
CA GLY A 127 6.02 -16.30 -9.05
C GLY A 127 6.42 -15.78 -10.44
N ARG A 128 5.46 -15.52 -11.33
CA ARG A 128 5.76 -15.16 -12.72
C ARG A 128 6.37 -13.76 -12.93
N ALA A 129 6.24 -12.86 -11.96
CA ALA A 129 6.92 -11.57 -12.01
C ALA A 129 8.15 -11.59 -11.07
N ALA A 130 9.27 -11.13 -11.59
CA ALA A 130 10.57 -11.18 -10.91
C ALA A 130 10.65 -10.21 -9.72
N ASP A 131 9.89 -9.11 -9.78
CA ASP A 131 9.89 -8.06 -8.76
C ASP A 131 8.54 -7.33 -8.69
N LEU A 132 8.45 -6.34 -7.79
CA LEU A 132 7.26 -5.52 -7.61
C LEU A 132 7.03 -4.53 -8.77
N GLU A 133 8.05 -4.09 -9.47
CA GLU A 133 7.94 -3.15 -10.60
C GLU A 133 7.26 -3.84 -11.78
N GLU A 134 7.70 -5.04 -12.11
CA GLU A 134 7.07 -5.87 -13.14
C GLU A 134 5.64 -6.23 -12.75
N GLN A 135 5.41 -6.63 -11.49
CA GLN A 135 4.09 -6.94 -10.99
C GLN A 135 3.13 -5.75 -11.11
N ALA A 136 3.57 -4.54 -10.72
CA ALA A 136 2.73 -3.35 -10.70
C ALA A 136 2.21 -2.92 -12.07
N THR A 137 2.95 -3.23 -13.14
CA THR A 137 2.58 -2.86 -14.51
C THR A 137 1.70 -3.90 -15.21
N GLY A 138 1.84 -5.18 -14.85
CA GLY A 138 1.12 -6.29 -15.48
C GLY A 138 -0.41 -6.12 -15.50
N PRO A 139 -1.07 -5.89 -14.37
CA PRO A 139 -2.53 -5.70 -14.29
C PRO A 139 -3.05 -4.53 -15.11
N VAL A 140 -2.26 -3.47 -15.30
CA VAL A 140 -2.68 -2.24 -15.99
C VAL A 140 -3.03 -2.51 -17.45
N THR A 141 -2.27 -3.36 -18.14
CA THR A 141 -2.51 -3.73 -19.55
C THR A 141 -3.26 -5.06 -19.71
N ASN A 142 -3.55 -5.76 -18.62
CA ASN A 142 -4.31 -7.01 -18.67
C ASN A 142 -5.77 -6.73 -19.07
N ALA A 143 -6.22 -7.33 -20.16
CA ALA A 143 -7.56 -7.11 -20.74
C ALA A 143 -8.72 -7.52 -19.81
N ILE A 144 -8.47 -8.34 -18.80
CA ILE A 144 -9.47 -8.77 -17.80
C ILE A 144 -9.47 -7.84 -16.59
N GLU A 145 -8.32 -7.22 -16.25
CA GLU A 145 -8.14 -6.42 -15.05
C GLU A 145 -8.38 -4.92 -15.33
N MET A 146 -7.35 -4.14 -15.69
CA MET A 146 -7.47 -2.69 -15.92
C MET A 146 -7.61 -2.31 -17.41
N ALA A 147 -7.33 -3.24 -18.30
CA ALA A 147 -7.63 -3.23 -19.74
C ALA A 147 -7.04 -2.07 -20.56
N MET A 148 -5.99 -1.40 -20.11
CA MET A 148 -5.32 -0.38 -20.94
C MET A 148 -4.71 -1.03 -22.17
N PRO A 149 -4.82 -0.38 -23.37
CA PRO A 149 -4.45 -1.03 -24.63
C PRO A 149 -2.93 -1.21 -24.81
N SER A 150 -2.12 -0.37 -24.19
CA SER A 150 -0.66 -0.50 -24.22
C SER A 150 0.01 0.33 -23.10
N PRO A 151 1.30 0.06 -22.79
CA PRO A 151 2.11 0.88 -21.90
C PRO A 151 2.16 2.36 -22.28
N GLU A 152 2.25 2.67 -23.58
CA GLU A 152 2.31 4.04 -24.10
C GLU A 152 0.96 4.76 -23.88
N ALA A 153 -0.15 4.04 -24.01
CA ALA A 153 -1.48 4.59 -23.74
C ALA A 153 -1.64 4.94 -22.24
N VAL A 154 -1.09 4.13 -21.35
CA VAL A 154 -1.04 4.42 -19.90
C VAL A 154 -0.23 5.69 -19.65
N ALA A 155 0.99 5.76 -20.18
CA ALA A 155 1.88 6.90 -20.02
C ALA A 155 1.25 8.19 -20.54
N LYS A 156 0.63 8.13 -21.73
CA LYS A 156 -0.09 9.26 -22.35
C LYS A 156 -1.27 9.72 -21.48
N LYS A 157 -2.08 8.77 -20.99
CA LYS A 157 -3.27 9.09 -20.19
C LYS A 157 -2.89 9.76 -18.87
N ILE A 158 -1.97 9.18 -18.12
CA ILE A 158 -1.50 9.74 -16.83
C ILE A 158 -0.73 11.05 -17.06
N GLY A 159 0.14 11.12 -18.07
CA GLY A 159 0.88 12.33 -18.41
C GLY A 159 0.00 13.50 -18.85
N GLY A 160 -1.19 13.22 -19.40
CA GLY A 160 -2.18 14.24 -19.73
C GLY A 160 -2.91 14.86 -18.52
N ILE A 161 -2.73 14.31 -17.33
CA ILE A 161 -3.34 14.82 -16.10
C ILE A 161 -2.40 15.84 -15.46
N ALA A 162 -2.78 17.13 -15.46
CA ALA A 162 -1.93 18.25 -15.06
C ALA A 162 -1.23 18.09 -13.69
N GLY A 163 -1.85 17.39 -12.73
CA GLY A 163 -1.28 17.16 -11.40
C GLY A 163 -0.10 16.18 -11.35
N TYR A 164 0.03 15.26 -12.32
CA TYR A 164 1.07 14.24 -12.28
C TYR A 164 2.46 14.72 -12.71
N GLY A 165 2.57 15.60 -13.70
CA GLY A 165 3.87 16.08 -14.17
C GLY A 165 4.77 16.60 -13.03
N PRO A 166 4.33 17.50 -12.15
CA PRO A 166 5.10 17.95 -10.99
C PRO A 166 5.45 16.82 -10.00
N LEU A 167 4.57 15.84 -9.82
CA LEU A 167 4.83 14.69 -8.93
C LEU A 167 5.92 13.78 -9.49
N PHE A 168 5.88 13.48 -10.81
CA PHE A 168 6.95 12.74 -11.48
C PHE A 168 8.27 13.51 -11.45
N ALA A 169 8.25 14.84 -11.67
CA ALA A 169 9.45 15.66 -11.58
C ALA A 169 10.08 15.60 -10.18
N LYS A 170 9.26 15.62 -9.12
CA LYS A 170 9.74 15.49 -7.73
C LYS A 170 10.30 14.11 -7.44
N ALA A 171 9.67 13.05 -7.98
CA ALA A 171 10.04 11.66 -7.71
C ALA A 171 11.26 11.19 -8.53
N PHE A 172 11.38 11.63 -9.80
CA PHE A 172 12.34 11.12 -10.77
C PHE A 172 13.26 12.20 -11.39
N GLY A 173 13.13 13.46 -10.98
CA GLY A 173 13.93 14.57 -11.52
C GLY A 173 13.46 15.09 -12.88
N SER A 174 12.41 14.50 -13.49
CA SER A 174 11.79 15.01 -14.72
C SER A 174 10.29 14.72 -14.76
N PRO A 175 9.48 15.57 -15.42
CA PRO A 175 8.02 15.40 -15.50
C PRO A 175 7.58 14.29 -16.47
N GLU A 176 8.51 13.62 -17.12
CA GLU A 176 8.23 12.53 -18.06
C GLU A 176 7.52 11.37 -17.37
N VAL A 177 6.43 10.89 -17.97
CA VAL A 177 5.66 9.75 -17.49
C VAL A 177 5.93 8.56 -18.41
N SER A 178 6.35 7.44 -17.84
CA SER A 178 6.47 6.15 -18.52
C SER A 178 5.84 5.05 -17.69
N ILE A 179 5.56 3.91 -18.31
CA ILE A 179 5.03 2.74 -17.59
C ILE A 179 6.04 2.25 -16.54
N ASP A 180 7.34 2.29 -16.83
CA ASP A 180 8.38 1.87 -15.91
C ASP A 180 8.39 2.75 -14.65
N ARG A 181 8.33 4.09 -14.83
CA ARG A 181 8.26 5.01 -13.69
C ARG A 181 6.97 4.88 -12.88
N ILE A 182 5.85 4.53 -13.53
CA ILE A 182 4.60 4.19 -12.84
C ILE A 182 4.80 2.93 -12.00
N GLY A 183 5.38 1.87 -12.58
CA GLY A 183 5.73 0.64 -11.88
C GLY A 183 6.66 0.88 -10.71
N GLN A 184 7.75 1.62 -10.94
CA GLN A 184 8.73 1.99 -9.92
C GLN A 184 8.10 2.76 -8.74
N ALA A 185 7.20 3.68 -9.02
CA ALA A 185 6.52 4.42 -7.95
C ALA A 185 5.52 3.55 -7.17
N ILE A 186 4.75 2.68 -7.84
CA ILE A 186 3.80 1.79 -7.17
C ILE A 186 4.54 0.73 -6.33
N ALA A 187 5.74 0.32 -6.75
CA ALA A 187 6.56 -0.68 -6.05
C ALA A 187 7.24 -0.14 -4.77
N THR A 188 7.16 1.17 -4.49
CA THR A 188 7.71 1.79 -3.27
C THR A 188 6.69 1.82 -2.14
#